data_b2b12e0cc17df57aefc16567d8b80bd3
#
_entry.id   b2b12e0cc17df57aefc16567d8b80bd3
#
_cell.length_a   1.000
_cell.length_b   1.000
_cell.length_c   1.000
_cell.angle_alpha   90.00
_cell.angle_beta   90.00
_cell.angle_gamma   90.00
#
_symmetry.space_group_name_H-M   'P 1'
#
loop_
_entity.id
_entity.type
_entity.pdbx_description
1 polymer ?
#
loop_
_entity_poly.entity_id
_entity_poly.type
_entity_poly.pdbx_seq_one_letter_code
_entity_poly.pdbx_strand_id
1 'polypeptide(L)'
;MRILLTGASGAIGTALAPALAGDGHELRGLARDPSRVTTRMPVVRGDAVSGAGLDEAMEGIDVAYFLIHSMEGEAAGFEARERTSARNFVAAAQRAGVRRAVFLGGIVPPGTSLSRHLGSRLEVERILLGGLPEVVALRASIVIGASSRSFRFLVRLVERLRVLALPAWRTHRTQPIDVRDVRAYLLAAAATPHAAGGLSLDIAGPQVMTYEQIITRIAELMLVRRPALRIGRDVTPIAAPVAAAIAGEDPGFIAPLMESLTSDLLPRDDRAPELLGVRLHSFDRAVEAALREWEAGESLRAR
;
A
#
# COMPACT_ATOMS: atom_id res chain seq x y z
N MET A 1 12.46 -17.47 11.89
CA MET A 1 11.01 -17.50 12.21
C MET A 1 10.25 -18.10 11.04
N ARG A 2 9.10 -18.71 11.32
CA ARG A 2 8.14 -19.14 10.30
C ARG A 2 7.13 -18.02 10.07
N ILE A 3 7.03 -17.57 8.85
CA ILE A 3 6.26 -16.37 8.50
C ILE A 3 5.18 -16.70 7.47
N LEU A 4 3.94 -16.34 7.77
CA LEU A 4 2.85 -16.38 6.82
C LEU A 4 2.72 -15.04 6.07
N LEU A 5 2.66 -15.10 4.74
CA LEU A 5 2.33 -13.97 3.88
C LEU A 5 0.92 -14.16 3.29
N THR A 6 -0.08 -13.45 3.81
CA THR A 6 -1.33 -13.28 3.08
C THR A 6 -1.15 -12.15 2.06
N GLY A 7 -1.79 -12.27 0.89
CA GLY A 7 -1.52 -11.33 -0.22
C GLY A 7 -0.17 -11.54 -0.90
N ALA A 8 0.37 -12.78 -0.86
CA ALA A 8 1.67 -13.15 -1.41
C ALA A 8 1.81 -12.88 -2.93
N SER A 9 0.71 -12.89 -3.69
CA SER A 9 0.69 -12.56 -5.12
C SER A 9 0.54 -11.06 -5.42
N GLY A 10 0.36 -10.23 -4.40
CA GLY A 10 0.26 -8.77 -4.54
C GLY A 10 1.63 -8.10 -4.68
N ALA A 11 1.64 -6.82 -5.12
CA ALA A 11 2.88 -6.07 -5.35
C ALA A 11 3.81 -6.05 -4.12
N ILE A 12 3.26 -5.78 -2.94
CA ILE A 12 4.06 -5.74 -1.69
C ILE A 12 4.51 -7.14 -1.28
N GLY A 13 3.61 -8.14 -1.32
CA GLY A 13 3.96 -9.51 -0.94
C GLY A 13 5.05 -10.11 -1.83
N THR A 14 4.95 -9.91 -3.14
CA THR A 14 5.95 -10.36 -4.12
C THR A 14 7.32 -9.70 -3.90
N ALA A 15 7.36 -8.41 -3.55
CA ALA A 15 8.59 -7.69 -3.28
C ALA A 15 9.19 -8.01 -1.89
N LEU A 16 8.35 -8.36 -0.91
CA LEU A 16 8.77 -8.64 0.46
C LEU A 16 9.30 -10.07 0.65
N ALA A 17 8.69 -11.05 0.00
CA ALA A 17 9.01 -12.45 0.22
C ALA A 17 10.49 -12.82 -0.03
N PRO A 18 11.15 -12.38 -1.12
CA PRO A 18 12.59 -12.66 -1.32
C PRO A 18 13.47 -12.06 -0.21
N ALA A 19 13.10 -10.90 0.31
CA ALA A 19 13.88 -10.23 1.35
C ALA A 19 13.75 -10.96 2.70
N LEU A 20 12.53 -11.38 3.09
CA LEU A 20 12.33 -12.21 4.29
C LEU A 20 13.06 -13.55 4.19
N ALA A 21 13.04 -14.20 3.03
CA ALA A 21 13.78 -15.43 2.80
C ALA A 21 15.31 -15.21 2.90
N GLY A 22 15.80 -14.07 2.38
CA GLY A 22 17.21 -13.65 2.48
C GLY A 22 17.67 -13.43 3.91
N ASP A 23 16.77 -12.99 4.80
CA ASP A 23 17.01 -12.84 6.24
C ASP A 23 16.89 -14.18 7.00
N GLY A 24 16.77 -15.30 6.30
CA GLY A 24 16.74 -16.65 6.88
C GLY A 24 15.39 -17.06 7.49
N HIS A 25 14.30 -16.45 7.06
CA HIS A 25 12.95 -16.84 7.51
C HIS A 25 12.36 -17.94 6.62
N GLU A 26 11.61 -18.85 7.22
CA GLU A 26 10.81 -19.84 6.51
C GLU A 26 9.47 -19.21 6.15
N LEU A 27 9.11 -19.24 4.86
CA LEU A 27 7.93 -18.58 4.37
C LEU A 27 6.83 -19.57 3.99
N ARG A 28 5.58 -19.16 4.25
CA ARG A 28 4.38 -19.77 3.72
C ARG A 28 3.47 -18.68 3.14
N GLY A 29 2.93 -18.92 1.96
CA GLY A 29 1.95 -18.03 1.33
C GLY A 29 0.51 -18.50 1.53
N LEU A 30 -0.44 -17.57 1.56
CA LEU A 30 -1.87 -17.85 1.36
C LEU A 30 -2.33 -17.12 0.10
N ALA A 31 -2.91 -17.84 -0.85
CA ALA A 31 -3.44 -17.26 -2.08
C ALA A 31 -4.69 -17.99 -2.57
N ARG A 32 -5.64 -17.26 -3.16
CA ARG A 32 -6.81 -17.84 -3.84
C ARG A 32 -6.41 -18.69 -5.06
N ASP A 33 -5.40 -18.20 -5.75
CA ASP A 33 -4.77 -18.90 -6.87
C ASP A 33 -3.24 -18.98 -6.63
N PRO A 34 -2.73 -20.13 -6.18
CA PRO A 34 -1.29 -20.35 -5.95
C PRO A 34 -0.41 -20.12 -7.18
N SER A 35 -0.93 -20.31 -8.39
CA SER A 35 -0.16 -20.14 -9.64
C SER A 35 0.27 -18.68 -9.87
N ARG A 36 -0.41 -17.71 -9.23
CA ARG A 36 -0.09 -16.28 -9.29
C ARG A 36 1.02 -15.87 -8.33
N VAL A 37 1.47 -16.76 -7.45
CA VAL A 37 2.58 -16.48 -6.53
C VAL A 37 3.88 -16.83 -7.23
N THR A 38 4.65 -15.81 -7.57
CA THR A 38 5.91 -15.96 -8.33
C THR A 38 7.13 -16.27 -7.46
N THR A 39 7.04 -15.99 -6.16
CA THR A 39 8.12 -16.27 -5.21
C THR A 39 8.12 -17.74 -4.81
N ARG A 40 9.30 -18.35 -4.78
CA ARG A 40 9.47 -19.76 -4.42
C ARG A 40 9.26 -19.99 -2.93
N MET A 41 8.05 -20.39 -2.54
CA MET A 41 7.67 -20.78 -1.17
C MET A 41 6.47 -21.72 -1.22
N PRO A 42 6.22 -22.54 -0.17
CA PRO A 42 4.97 -23.28 -0.02
C PRO A 42 3.76 -22.31 0.01
N VAL A 43 2.71 -22.63 -0.73
CA VAL A 43 1.50 -21.80 -0.79
C VAL A 43 0.28 -22.66 -0.48
N VAL A 44 -0.45 -22.29 0.57
CA VAL A 44 -1.75 -22.84 0.87
C VAL A 44 -2.81 -22.15 -0.01
N ARG A 45 -3.64 -22.95 -0.65
CA ARG A 45 -4.80 -22.42 -1.38
C ARG A 45 -5.87 -22.01 -0.38
N GLY A 46 -6.26 -20.73 -0.38
CA GLY A 46 -7.26 -20.26 0.57
C GLY A 46 -7.77 -18.86 0.27
N ASP A 47 -8.84 -18.50 0.97
CA ASP A 47 -9.48 -17.18 0.85
C ASP A 47 -9.84 -16.66 2.24
N ALA A 48 -9.28 -15.51 2.61
CA ALA A 48 -9.53 -14.89 3.90
C ALA A 48 -10.98 -14.41 4.07
N VAL A 49 -11.72 -14.12 3.00
CA VAL A 49 -13.13 -13.73 3.09
C VAL A 49 -13.99 -14.89 3.53
N SER A 50 -13.81 -16.08 2.94
CA SER A 50 -14.52 -17.29 3.37
C SER A 50 -13.90 -17.96 4.59
N GLY A 51 -12.64 -17.64 4.90
CA GLY A 51 -11.85 -18.32 5.94
C GLY A 51 -11.19 -19.62 5.49
N ALA A 52 -11.46 -20.08 4.27
CA ALA A 52 -10.93 -21.34 3.75
C ALA A 52 -9.39 -21.32 3.68
N GLY A 53 -8.74 -22.37 4.19
CA GLY A 53 -7.29 -22.55 4.18
C GLY A 53 -6.53 -21.71 5.21
N LEU A 54 -7.19 -20.83 5.98
CA LEU A 54 -6.50 -19.99 6.97
C LEU A 54 -5.93 -20.82 8.13
N ASP A 55 -6.64 -21.81 8.64
CA ASP A 55 -6.15 -22.64 9.75
C ASP A 55 -4.89 -23.42 9.34
N GLU A 56 -4.91 -24.06 8.17
CA GLU A 56 -3.74 -24.74 7.60
C GLU A 56 -2.59 -23.77 7.37
N ALA A 57 -2.88 -22.59 6.83
CA ALA A 57 -1.85 -21.59 6.58
C ALA A 57 -1.18 -21.05 7.86
N MET A 58 -1.93 -20.96 8.96
CA MET A 58 -1.46 -20.45 10.26
C MET A 58 -0.73 -21.50 11.12
N GLU A 59 -0.83 -22.77 10.78
CA GLU A 59 -0.23 -23.84 11.57
C GLU A 59 1.28 -23.65 11.74
N GLY A 60 1.71 -23.53 13.01
CA GLY A 60 3.11 -23.37 13.39
C GLY A 60 3.76 -22.06 12.96
N ILE A 61 3.03 -21.01 12.65
CA ILE A 61 3.52 -19.69 12.26
C ILE A 61 3.87 -18.84 13.49
N ASP A 62 5.01 -18.14 13.41
CA ASP A 62 5.46 -17.22 14.45
C ASP A 62 4.93 -15.79 14.20
N VAL A 63 4.96 -15.35 12.92
CA VAL A 63 4.54 -13.99 12.49
C VAL A 63 3.66 -14.10 11.26
N ALA A 64 2.50 -13.43 11.24
CA ALA A 64 1.61 -13.43 10.11
C ALA A 64 1.43 -12.00 9.52
N TYR A 65 1.68 -11.85 8.23
CA TYR A 65 1.48 -10.59 7.52
C TYR A 65 0.08 -10.53 6.91
N PHE A 66 -0.67 -9.49 7.26
CA PHE A 66 -1.94 -9.16 6.63
C PHE A 66 -1.73 -8.11 5.54
N LEU A 67 -1.48 -8.58 4.31
CA LEU A 67 -1.26 -7.72 3.13
C LEU A 67 -2.41 -7.81 2.11
N ILE A 68 -3.53 -8.40 2.51
CA ILE A 68 -4.72 -8.48 1.66
C ILE A 68 -5.32 -7.09 1.48
N HIS A 69 -5.70 -6.80 0.24
CA HIS A 69 -6.41 -5.59 -0.12
C HIS A 69 -7.54 -5.92 -1.10
N SER A 70 -8.80 -5.70 -0.68
CA SER A 70 -9.99 -6.16 -1.41
C SER A 70 -10.55 -5.14 -2.40
N MET A 71 -9.76 -4.12 -2.80
CA MET A 71 -10.20 -3.13 -3.81
C MET A 71 -10.24 -3.69 -5.24
N GLU A 72 -9.69 -4.89 -5.47
CA GLU A 72 -9.78 -5.57 -6.77
C GLU A 72 -11.13 -6.30 -6.87
N GLY A 73 -11.91 -5.99 -7.90
CA GLY A 73 -13.23 -6.55 -8.14
C GLY A 73 -14.35 -5.54 -7.99
N GLU A 74 -15.56 -5.99 -7.66
CA GLU A 74 -16.72 -5.11 -7.50
C GLU A 74 -16.47 -4.06 -6.42
N ALA A 75 -16.61 -2.78 -6.78
CA ALA A 75 -16.45 -1.64 -5.87
C ALA A 75 -17.47 -1.66 -4.72
N ALA A 76 -18.62 -2.30 -4.92
CA ALA A 76 -19.63 -2.48 -3.89
C ALA A 76 -19.18 -3.55 -2.86
N GLY A 77 -19.24 -3.20 -1.58
CA GLY A 77 -19.02 -4.15 -0.47
C GLY A 77 -17.57 -4.49 -0.17
N PHE A 78 -16.57 -3.77 -0.69
CA PHE A 78 -15.17 -4.05 -0.36
C PHE A 78 -14.88 -3.87 1.13
N GLU A 79 -15.51 -2.90 1.80
CA GLU A 79 -15.35 -2.66 3.24
C GLU A 79 -15.81 -3.89 4.06
N ALA A 80 -16.94 -4.48 3.67
CA ALA A 80 -17.44 -5.68 4.33
C ALA A 80 -16.50 -6.88 4.11
N ARG A 81 -15.95 -7.03 2.89
CA ARG A 81 -14.97 -8.08 2.60
C ARG A 81 -13.67 -7.90 3.39
N GLU A 82 -13.14 -6.67 3.47
CA GLU A 82 -11.93 -6.40 4.27
C GLU A 82 -12.16 -6.67 5.76
N ARG A 83 -13.29 -6.23 6.31
CA ARG A 83 -13.68 -6.51 7.69
C ARG A 83 -13.77 -8.01 7.96
N THR A 84 -14.45 -8.75 7.09
CA THR A 84 -14.61 -10.21 7.23
C THR A 84 -13.27 -10.91 7.12
N SER A 85 -12.43 -10.55 6.16
CA SER A 85 -11.08 -11.09 6.01
C SER A 85 -10.23 -10.88 7.26
N ALA A 86 -10.27 -9.67 7.84
CA ALA A 86 -9.51 -9.36 9.06
C ALA A 86 -10.00 -10.16 10.27
N ARG A 87 -11.31 -10.31 10.43
CA ARG A 87 -11.90 -11.12 11.52
C ARG A 87 -11.54 -12.61 11.39
N ASN A 88 -11.65 -13.16 10.19
CA ASN A 88 -11.29 -14.56 9.92
C ASN A 88 -9.79 -14.80 10.16
N PHE A 89 -8.95 -13.86 9.71
CA PHE A 89 -7.50 -13.90 9.95
C PHE A 89 -7.18 -13.91 11.46
N VAL A 90 -7.76 -12.99 12.23
CA VAL A 90 -7.56 -12.94 13.69
C VAL A 90 -8.02 -14.23 14.35
N ALA A 91 -9.21 -14.73 14.01
CA ALA A 91 -9.73 -15.97 14.59
C ALA A 91 -8.83 -17.17 14.28
N ALA A 92 -8.32 -17.31 13.07
CA ALA A 92 -7.38 -18.37 12.70
C ALA A 92 -6.03 -18.21 13.43
N ALA A 93 -5.49 -16.99 13.51
CA ALA A 93 -4.26 -16.69 14.23
C ALA A 93 -4.37 -17.04 15.71
N GLN A 94 -5.50 -16.71 16.36
CA GLN A 94 -5.76 -17.05 17.76
C GLN A 94 -5.82 -18.57 17.96
N ARG A 95 -6.53 -19.32 17.11
CA ARG A 95 -6.59 -20.79 17.19
C ARG A 95 -5.22 -21.45 17.03
N ALA A 96 -4.40 -20.92 16.13
CA ALA A 96 -3.04 -21.42 15.86
C ALA A 96 -1.98 -20.94 16.88
N GLY A 97 -2.34 -20.04 17.80
CA GLY A 97 -1.40 -19.45 18.76
C GLY A 97 -0.43 -18.44 18.17
N VAL A 98 -0.70 -17.90 16.96
CA VAL A 98 0.11 -16.85 16.35
C VAL A 98 -0.05 -15.57 17.16
N ARG A 99 1.07 -15.05 17.70
CA ARG A 99 1.06 -13.89 18.57
C ARG A 99 1.24 -12.58 17.85
N ARG A 100 2.02 -12.56 16.75
CA ARG A 100 2.39 -11.34 16.05
C ARG A 100 1.76 -11.26 14.66
N ALA A 101 1.15 -10.10 14.40
CA ALA A 101 0.73 -9.74 13.06
C ALA A 101 1.40 -8.43 12.59
N VAL A 102 1.71 -8.36 11.30
CA VAL A 102 2.19 -7.14 10.62
C VAL A 102 1.15 -6.74 9.59
N PHE A 103 0.77 -5.47 9.61
CA PHE A 103 -0.25 -4.90 8.73
C PHE A 103 0.28 -3.67 8.00
N LEU A 104 -0.09 -3.51 6.73
CA LEU A 104 0.18 -2.31 5.95
C LEU A 104 -1.15 -1.63 5.60
N GLY A 105 -1.40 -0.48 6.18
CA GLY A 105 -2.55 0.39 5.92
C GLY A 105 -2.16 1.70 5.25
N GLY A 106 -3.07 2.69 5.28
CA GLY A 106 -2.83 4.05 4.80
C GLY A 106 -2.82 5.07 5.93
N ILE A 107 -2.11 6.18 5.74
CA ILE A 107 -2.12 7.32 6.67
C ILE A 107 -3.54 7.84 6.84
N VAL A 108 -3.92 8.07 8.09
CA VAL A 108 -5.25 8.56 8.48
C VAL A 108 -5.13 10.02 8.87
N PRO A 109 -5.70 10.96 8.11
CA PRO A 109 -5.65 12.37 8.44
C PRO A 109 -6.44 12.64 9.72
N PRO A 110 -5.95 13.50 10.63
CA PRO A 110 -6.67 13.86 11.85
C PRO A 110 -7.87 14.75 11.54
N GLY A 111 -9.00 14.52 12.22
CA GLY A 111 -10.14 15.45 12.26
C GLY A 111 -10.97 15.59 10.98
N THR A 112 -10.74 14.78 9.95
CA THR A 112 -11.49 14.80 8.69
C THR A 112 -12.37 13.57 8.52
N SER A 113 -13.43 13.71 7.71
CA SER A 113 -14.19 12.55 7.23
C SER A 113 -13.26 11.68 6.36
N LEU A 114 -13.10 10.42 6.72
CA LEU A 114 -12.25 9.50 5.99
C LEU A 114 -12.92 9.10 4.67
N SER A 115 -12.12 9.00 3.61
CA SER A 115 -12.58 8.28 2.42
C SER A 115 -12.95 6.84 2.80
N ARG A 116 -13.85 6.24 2.02
CA ARG A 116 -14.29 4.85 2.25
C ARG A 116 -13.10 3.90 2.33
N HIS A 117 -12.09 4.11 1.47
CA HIS A 117 -10.87 3.34 1.47
C HIS A 117 -10.08 3.46 2.79
N LEU A 118 -9.77 4.67 3.23
CA LEU A 118 -9.01 4.88 4.48
C LEU A 118 -9.79 4.42 5.71
N GLY A 119 -11.11 4.63 5.70
CA GLY A 119 -12.00 4.13 6.76
C GLY A 119 -11.95 2.60 6.89
N SER A 120 -12.02 1.88 5.76
CA SER A 120 -11.91 0.42 5.74
C SER A 120 -10.54 -0.06 6.27
N ARG A 121 -9.43 0.56 5.85
CA ARG A 121 -8.09 0.20 6.32
C ARG A 121 -7.92 0.44 7.82
N LEU A 122 -8.47 1.54 8.34
CA LEU A 122 -8.47 1.83 9.78
C LEU A 122 -9.30 0.82 10.57
N GLU A 123 -10.42 0.35 10.02
CA GLU A 123 -11.23 -0.70 10.65
C GLU A 123 -10.47 -2.03 10.72
N VAL A 124 -9.81 -2.44 9.64
CA VAL A 124 -8.94 -3.62 9.62
C VAL A 124 -7.87 -3.51 10.70
N GLU A 125 -7.18 -2.38 10.77
CA GLU A 125 -6.16 -2.14 11.81
C GLU A 125 -6.72 -2.32 13.22
N ARG A 126 -7.89 -1.75 13.51
CA ARG A 126 -8.54 -1.89 14.82
C ARG A 126 -8.91 -3.33 15.17
N ILE A 127 -9.36 -4.10 14.17
CA ILE A 127 -9.67 -5.53 14.35
C ILE A 127 -8.39 -6.31 14.70
N LEU A 128 -7.29 -6.06 14.01
CA LEU A 128 -6.02 -6.73 14.29
C LEU A 128 -5.49 -6.36 15.67
N LEU A 129 -5.42 -5.06 16.00
CA LEU A 129 -4.96 -4.54 17.29
C LEU A 129 -5.80 -5.04 18.48
N GLY A 130 -7.11 -5.15 18.29
CA GLY A 130 -8.00 -5.68 19.32
C GLY A 130 -7.99 -7.21 19.47
N GLY A 131 -7.47 -7.92 18.45
CA GLY A 131 -7.55 -9.37 18.39
C GLY A 131 -6.25 -10.12 18.69
N LEU A 132 -5.08 -9.48 18.60
CA LEU A 132 -3.79 -10.12 18.78
C LEU A 132 -2.90 -9.33 19.75
N PRO A 133 -2.05 -10.02 20.54
CA PRO A 133 -1.24 -9.38 21.58
C PRO A 133 -0.09 -8.53 21.03
N GLU A 134 0.38 -8.84 19.83
CA GLU A 134 1.47 -8.14 19.18
C GLU A 134 1.07 -7.79 17.75
N VAL A 135 0.82 -6.52 17.48
CA VAL A 135 0.50 -6.03 16.13
C VAL A 135 1.39 -4.85 15.78
N VAL A 136 2.01 -4.91 14.62
CA VAL A 136 2.69 -3.76 14.03
C VAL A 136 1.89 -3.29 12.82
N ALA A 137 1.17 -2.20 12.98
CA ALA A 137 0.40 -1.54 11.94
C ALA A 137 1.21 -0.39 11.35
N LEU A 138 1.61 -0.52 10.10
CA LEU A 138 2.32 0.51 9.34
C LEU A 138 1.31 1.22 8.44
N ARG A 139 1.17 2.54 8.60
CA ARG A 139 0.29 3.37 7.78
C ARG A 139 1.13 4.13 6.76
N ALA A 140 1.13 3.68 5.53
CA ALA A 140 1.92 4.29 4.47
C ALA A 140 1.19 5.46 3.80
N SER A 141 1.96 6.46 3.37
CA SER A 141 1.53 7.45 2.39
C SER A 141 1.53 6.86 0.97
N ILE A 142 1.53 7.71 -0.08
CA ILE A 142 1.64 7.24 -1.46
C ILE A 142 2.97 6.49 -1.64
N VAL A 143 2.86 5.21 -1.99
CA VAL A 143 4.03 4.36 -2.25
C VAL A 143 4.51 4.57 -3.69
N ILE A 144 5.77 4.95 -3.83
CA ILE A 144 6.47 5.12 -5.12
C ILE A 144 7.18 3.81 -5.47
N GLY A 145 6.74 3.17 -6.56
CA GLY A 145 7.31 1.90 -7.03
C GLY A 145 6.67 1.48 -8.35
N ALA A 146 7.39 0.73 -9.18
CA ALA A 146 6.94 0.31 -10.52
C ALA A 146 5.64 -0.50 -10.51
N SER A 147 5.43 -1.30 -9.47
CA SER A 147 4.22 -2.10 -9.26
C SER A 147 3.12 -1.39 -8.47
N SER A 148 3.38 -0.17 -7.93
CA SER A 148 2.39 0.61 -7.19
C SER A 148 1.34 1.21 -8.13
N ARG A 149 0.08 0.81 -7.99
CA ARG A 149 -1.02 1.31 -8.83
C ARG A 149 -1.22 2.82 -8.69
N SER A 150 -1.06 3.38 -7.48
CA SER A 150 -1.16 4.83 -7.26
C SER A 150 -0.06 5.59 -7.99
N PHE A 151 1.18 5.10 -7.95
CA PHE A 151 2.28 5.70 -8.68
C PHE A 151 2.11 5.54 -10.20
N ARG A 152 1.74 4.34 -10.65
CA ARG A 152 1.45 4.08 -12.07
C ARG A 152 0.37 5.03 -12.61
N PHE A 153 -0.69 5.26 -11.83
CA PHE A 153 -1.73 6.22 -12.18
C PHE A 153 -1.15 7.62 -12.43
N LEU A 154 -0.33 8.15 -11.53
CA LEU A 154 0.29 9.47 -11.70
C LEU A 154 1.21 9.52 -12.92
N VAL A 155 2.04 8.50 -13.14
CA VAL A 155 2.92 8.40 -14.31
C VAL A 155 2.11 8.36 -15.61
N ARG A 156 1.02 7.57 -15.67
CA ARG A 156 0.16 7.48 -16.83
C ARG A 156 -0.56 8.81 -17.15
N LEU A 157 -0.94 9.59 -16.15
CA LEU A 157 -1.46 10.94 -16.38
C LEU A 157 -0.41 11.83 -17.05
N VAL A 158 0.82 11.82 -16.53
CA VAL A 158 1.94 12.59 -17.09
C VAL A 158 2.29 12.11 -18.50
N GLU A 159 2.32 10.81 -18.74
CA GLU A 159 2.65 10.21 -20.02
C GLU A 159 1.64 10.55 -21.12
N ARG A 160 0.34 10.42 -20.81
CA ARG A 160 -0.73 10.43 -21.81
C ARG A 160 -1.36 11.81 -22.03
N LEU A 161 -1.27 12.71 -21.04
CA LEU A 161 -1.84 14.06 -21.15
C LEU A 161 -0.79 15.07 -21.63
N ARG A 162 -1.13 15.84 -22.66
CA ARG A 162 -0.29 16.96 -23.12
C ARG A 162 -0.41 18.19 -22.24
N VAL A 163 -1.55 18.36 -21.58
CA VAL A 163 -1.86 19.39 -20.59
C VAL A 163 -2.44 18.73 -19.37
N LEU A 164 -1.87 19.02 -18.20
CA LEU A 164 -2.31 18.46 -16.92
C LEU A 164 -3.41 19.33 -16.31
N ALA A 165 -4.65 18.87 -16.33
CA ALA A 165 -5.74 19.51 -15.62
C ALA A 165 -5.66 19.14 -14.12
N LEU A 166 -5.24 20.11 -13.29
CA LEU A 166 -5.06 19.89 -11.84
C LEU A 166 -6.20 20.54 -11.06
N PRO A 167 -7.13 19.75 -10.49
CA PRO A 167 -8.23 20.23 -9.65
C PRO A 167 -7.78 20.85 -8.31
N ALA A 168 -8.72 21.28 -7.50
CA ALA A 168 -8.45 21.95 -6.23
C ALA A 168 -7.57 21.13 -5.27
N TRP A 169 -7.68 19.78 -5.29
CA TRP A 169 -6.86 18.89 -4.44
C TRP A 169 -5.34 18.99 -4.70
N ARG A 170 -4.91 19.62 -5.79
CA ARG A 170 -3.49 19.78 -6.13
C ARG A 170 -2.65 20.43 -5.03
N THR A 171 -3.27 21.23 -4.16
CA THR A 171 -2.60 21.95 -3.07
C THR A 171 -2.46 21.14 -1.78
N HIS A 172 -3.19 20.02 -1.67
CA HIS A 172 -3.05 19.15 -0.50
C HIS A 172 -1.69 18.47 -0.48
N ARG A 173 -1.19 18.22 0.72
CA ARG A 173 0.15 17.75 0.98
C ARG A 173 0.18 16.28 1.36
N THR A 174 1.25 15.62 0.99
CA THR A 174 1.58 14.26 1.42
C THR A 174 3.09 14.08 1.48
N GLN A 175 3.56 12.95 1.99
CA GLN A 175 4.97 12.57 2.02
C GLN A 175 5.15 11.22 1.31
N PRO A 176 5.34 11.21 -0.04
CA PRO A 176 5.50 9.98 -0.80
C PRO A 176 6.66 9.15 -0.28
N ILE A 177 6.48 7.83 -0.19
CA ILE A 177 7.48 6.90 0.34
C ILE A 177 7.95 5.92 -0.73
N ASP A 178 9.23 5.62 -0.76
CA ASP A 178 9.84 4.62 -1.63
C ASP A 178 9.36 3.20 -1.25
N VAL A 179 9.00 2.38 -2.22
CA VAL A 179 8.61 0.98 -1.98
C VAL A 179 9.71 0.17 -1.29
N ARG A 180 10.99 0.53 -1.51
CA ARG A 180 12.13 -0.09 -0.82
C ARG A 180 12.14 0.22 0.66
N ASP A 181 11.74 1.45 1.04
CA ASP A 181 11.62 1.86 2.45
C ASP A 181 10.42 1.17 3.11
N VAL A 182 9.28 1.08 2.40
CA VAL A 182 8.12 0.28 2.88
C VAL A 182 8.53 -1.16 3.14
N ARG A 183 9.30 -1.76 2.23
CA ARG A 183 9.83 -3.12 2.42
C ARG A 183 10.74 -3.21 3.63
N ALA A 184 11.65 -2.24 3.83
CA ALA A 184 12.54 -2.20 4.99
C ALA A 184 11.74 -2.09 6.30
N TYR A 185 10.71 -1.26 6.35
CA TYR A 185 9.80 -1.17 7.49
C TYR A 185 9.07 -2.49 7.77
N LEU A 186 8.57 -3.14 6.71
CA LEU A 186 7.90 -4.44 6.86
C LEU A 186 8.86 -5.52 7.38
N LEU A 187 10.12 -5.55 6.91
CA LEU A 187 11.15 -6.44 7.44
C LEU A 187 11.41 -6.20 8.92
N ALA A 188 11.66 -4.94 9.31
CA ALA A 188 11.92 -4.58 10.70
C ALA A 188 10.73 -4.90 11.62
N ALA A 189 9.49 -4.79 11.11
CA ALA A 189 8.28 -5.09 11.87
C ALA A 189 8.16 -6.54 12.32
N ALA A 190 8.76 -7.49 11.61
CA ALA A 190 8.74 -8.91 11.99
C ALA A 190 9.44 -9.18 13.33
N ALA A 191 10.52 -8.45 13.61
CA ALA A 191 11.42 -8.73 14.73
C ALA A 191 11.46 -7.60 15.79
N THR A 192 10.73 -6.49 15.59
CA THR A 192 10.78 -5.37 16.52
C THR A 192 10.36 -5.75 17.93
N PRO A 193 11.10 -5.34 18.98
CA PRO A 193 10.70 -5.56 20.37
C PRO A 193 9.50 -4.72 20.81
N HIS A 194 9.13 -3.71 20.02
CA HIS A 194 8.10 -2.72 20.35
C HIS A 194 6.68 -3.15 19.97
N ALA A 195 6.47 -4.39 19.53
CA ALA A 195 5.16 -4.87 19.07
C ALA A 195 4.17 -5.20 20.22
N ALA A 196 4.65 -5.38 21.44
CA ALA A 196 3.82 -5.75 22.60
C ALA A 196 2.75 -4.67 22.88
N GLY A 197 1.49 -5.11 23.03
CA GLY A 197 0.35 -4.22 23.25
C GLY A 197 -0.14 -3.47 22.01
N GLY A 198 0.47 -3.74 20.86
CA GLY A 198 0.13 -3.10 19.57
C GLY A 198 0.88 -1.80 19.32
N LEU A 199 1.39 -1.67 18.09
CA LEU A 199 2.16 -0.52 17.62
C LEU A 199 1.59 -0.01 16.30
N SER A 200 1.13 1.24 16.26
CA SER A 200 0.73 1.92 15.02
C SER A 200 1.71 3.03 14.69
N LEU A 201 2.35 2.92 13.52
CA LEU A 201 3.32 3.89 13.02
C LEU A 201 2.89 4.41 11.66
N ASP A 202 2.97 5.72 11.49
CA ASP A 202 2.85 6.34 10.17
C ASP A 202 4.23 6.30 9.50
N ILE A 203 4.31 5.72 8.30
CA ILE A 203 5.54 5.61 7.52
C ILE A 203 5.43 6.47 6.26
N ALA A 204 6.38 7.36 6.08
CA ALA A 204 6.39 8.34 5.01
C ALA A 204 7.81 8.62 4.55
N GLY A 205 7.95 9.16 3.34
CA GLY A 205 9.24 9.62 2.83
C GLY A 205 9.69 10.91 3.50
N PRO A 206 10.92 11.37 3.24
CA PRO A 206 11.51 12.51 3.95
C PRO A 206 10.98 13.88 3.50
N GLN A 207 10.22 13.95 2.42
CA GLN A 207 9.83 15.22 1.79
C GLN A 207 8.32 15.42 1.80
N VAL A 208 7.87 16.53 2.40
CA VAL A 208 6.48 16.99 2.29
C VAL A 208 6.31 17.65 0.92
N MET A 209 5.35 17.18 0.14
CA MET A 209 5.07 17.69 -1.21
C MET A 209 3.57 17.87 -1.42
N THR A 210 3.19 18.86 -2.21
CA THR A 210 1.82 18.95 -2.73
C THR A 210 1.64 17.97 -3.90
N TYR A 211 0.40 17.58 -4.20
CA TYR A 211 0.15 16.73 -5.37
C TYR A 211 0.58 17.40 -6.68
N GLU A 212 0.47 18.74 -6.80
CA GLU A 212 1.01 19.49 -7.95
C GLU A 212 2.53 19.33 -8.07
N GLN A 213 3.25 19.46 -6.94
CA GLN A 213 4.71 19.26 -6.93
C GLN A 213 5.11 17.83 -7.31
N ILE A 214 4.38 16.83 -6.81
CA ILE A 214 4.62 15.42 -7.15
C ILE A 214 4.47 15.19 -8.65
N ILE A 215 3.35 15.63 -9.24
CA ILE A 215 3.04 15.42 -10.66
C ILE A 215 4.05 16.18 -11.55
N THR A 216 4.36 17.43 -11.19
CA THR A 216 5.35 18.24 -11.91
C THR A 216 6.73 17.60 -11.86
N ARG A 217 7.15 17.13 -10.67
CA ARG A 217 8.45 16.49 -10.51
C ARG A 217 8.57 15.17 -11.27
N ILE A 218 7.50 14.37 -11.30
CA ILE A 218 7.44 13.17 -12.16
C ILE A 218 7.63 13.56 -13.64
N ALA A 219 6.96 14.61 -14.12
CA ALA A 219 7.11 15.06 -15.51
C ALA A 219 8.55 15.51 -15.82
N GLU A 220 9.20 16.21 -14.90
CA GLU A 220 10.60 16.63 -15.03
C GLU A 220 11.55 15.42 -15.10
N LEU A 221 11.38 14.44 -14.21
CA LEU A 221 12.18 13.20 -14.17
C LEU A 221 11.94 12.31 -15.40
N MET A 222 10.74 12.37 -15.99
CA MET A 222 10.42 11.74 -17.27
C MET A 222 10.94 12.55 -18.48
N LEU A 223 11.55 13.72 -18.26
CA LEU A 223 12.04 14.63 -19.30
C LEU A 223 10.96 15.13 -20.26
N VAL A 224 9.72 15.26 -19.79
CA VAL A 224 8.59 15.74 -20.58
C VAL A 224 8.07 17.08 -20.07
N ARG A 225 7.74 17.98 -21.00
CA ARG A 225 7.09 19.27 -20.65
C ARG A 225 5.59 19.09 -20.67
N ARG A 226 4.94 19.33 -19.53
CA ARG A 226 3.49 19.22 -19.35
C ARG A 226 2.98 20.51 -18.70
N PRO A 227 2.43 21.47 -19.46
CA PRO A 227 1.83 22.65 -18.88
C PRO A 227 0.65 22.24 -18.00
N ALA A 228 0.54 22.87 -16.81
CA ALA A 228 -0.52 22.60 -15.85
C ALA A 228 -1.62 23.66 -15.99
N LEU A 229 -2.86 23.21 -16.21
CA LEU A 229 -4.07 24.01 -16.09
C LEU A 229 -4.66 23.82 -14.69
N ARG A 230 -4.62 24.87 -13.88
CA ARG A 230 -5.13 24.86 -12.51
C ARG A 230 -6.62 25.12 -12.48
N ILE A 231 -7.40 24.14 -12.02
CA ILE A 231 -8.86 24.24 -11.91
C ILE A 231 -9.19 24.52 -10.45
N GLY A 232 -9.78 25.69 -10.16
CA GLY A 232 -10.08 26.13 -8.79
C GLY A 232 -11.26 25.43 -8.11
N ARG A 233 -11.91 24.48 -8.77
CA ARG A 233 -13.08 23.74 -8.27
C ARG A 233 -12.74 22.28 -8.05
N ASP A 234 -13.43 21.65 -7.12
CA ASP A 234 -13.39 20.20 -6.99
C ASP A 234 -14.28 19.59 -8.08
N VAL A 235 -13.64 18.96 -9.07
CA VAL A 235 -14.30 18.25 -10.16
C VAL A 235 -14.07 16.75 -10.06
N THR A 236 -13.62 16.27 -8.90
CA THR A 236 -13.25 14.87 -8.65
C THR A 236 -14.33 13.87 -9.08
N PRO A 237 -15.63 14.06 -8.80
CA PRO A 237 -16.65 13.08 -9.20
C PRO A 237 -16.75 12.89 -10.72
N ILE A 238 -16.49 13.95 -11.50
CA ILE A 238 -16.54 13.92 -12.97
C ILE A 238 -15.17 13.52 -13.53
N ALA A 239 -14.08 13.94 -12.89
CA ALA A 239 -12.73 13.69 -13.34
C ALA A 239 -12.27 12.26 -13.09
N ALA A 240 -12.76 11.58 -12.05
CA ALA A 240 -12.31 10.23 -11.69
C ALA A 240 -12.54 9.18 -12.80
N PRO A 241 -13.71 9.08 -13.46
CA PRO A 241 -13.89 8.14 -14.57
C PRO A 241 -13.00 8.47 -15.77
N VAL A 242 -12.83 9.76 -16.08
CA VAL A 242 -11.97 10.20 -17.18
C VAL A 242 -10.50 9.89 -16.88
N ALA A 243 -10.05 10.18 -15.67
CA ALA A 243 -8.68 9.88 -15.23
C ALA A 243 -8.40 8.38 -15.23
N ALA A 244 -9.37 7.57 -14.81
CA ALA A 244 -9.29 6.10 -14.86
C ALA A 244 -9.12 5.59 -16.30
N ALA A 245 -9.95 6.09 -17.23
CA ALA A 245 -9.87 5.75 -18.65
C ALA A 245 -8.51 6.18 -19.27
N ILE A 246 -8.03 7.38 -18.93
CA ILE A 246 -6.71 7.86 -19.38
C ILE A 246 -5.60 6.98 -18.82
N ALA A 247 -5.66 6.61 -17.55
CA ALA A 247 -4.65 5.77 -16.91
C ALA A 247 -4.73 4.29 -17.36
N GLY A 248 -5.86 3.85 -17.89
CA GLY A 248 -6.13 2.45 -18.19
C GLY A 248 -6.35 1.63 -16.92
N GLU A 249 -6.92 2.26 -15.90
CA GLU A 249 -7.19 1.67 -14.59
C GLU A 249 -8.70 1.52 -14.35
N ASP A 250 -9.07 0.62 -13.43
CA ASP A 250 -10.46 0.44 -13.01
C ASP A 250 -11.01 1.69 -12.30
N PRO A 251 -12.13 2.27 -12.74
CA PRO A 251 -12.79 3.37 -12.05
C PRO A 251 -13.10 3.08 -10.59
N GLY A 252 -13.43 1.83 -10.25
CA GLY A 252 -13.70 1.39 -8.87
C GLY A 252 -12.47 1.46 -7.97
N PHE A 253 -11.26 1.46 -8.55
CA PHE A 253 -10.02 1.70 -7.82
C PHE A 253 -9.68 3.20 -7.76
N ILE A 254 -9.83 3.91 -8.87
CA ILE A 254 -9.41 5.32 -8.97
C ILE A 254 -10.31 6.24 -8.15
N ALA A 255 -11.63 6.02 -8.11
CA ALA A 255 -12.54 6.91 -7.40
C ALA A 255 -12.23 6.99 -5.88
N PRO A 256 -12.09 5.87 -5.12
CA PRO A 256 -11.68 5.93 -3.71
C PRO A 256 -10.28 6.51 -3.49
N LEU A 257 -9.37 6.30 -4.44
CA LEU A 257 -8.04 6.90 -4.39
C LEU A 257 -8.13 8.43 -4.51
N MET A 258 -8.90 8.94 -5.48
CA MET A 258 -9.10 10.38 -5.67
C MET A 258 -9.87 11.03 -4.52
N GLU A 259 -10.81 10.33 -3.88
CA GLU A 259 -11.45 10.79 -2.64
C GLU A 259 -10.43 11.09 -1.54
N SER A 260 -9.36 10.29 -1.46
CA SER A 260 -8.29 10.48 -0.46
C SER A 260 -7.40 11.70 -0.74
N LEU A 261 -7.46 12.28 -1.96
CA LEU A 261 -6.69 13.48 -2.30
C LEU A 261 -7.30 14.77 -1.75
N THR A 262 -8.50 14.74 -1.18
CA THR A 262 -9.25 15.92 -0.73
C THR A 262 -8.78 16.48 0.61
N SER A 263 -7.75 15.89 1.22
CA SER A 263 -7.15 16.34 2.48
C SER A 263 -5.64 16.09 2.49
N ASP A 264 -4.93 16.77 3.39
CA ASP A 264 -3.53 16.49 3.65
C ASP A 264 -3.38 15.07 4.21
N LEU A 265 -2.43 14.30 3.69
CA LEU A 265 -2.07 12.97 4.16
C LEU A 265 -0.65 12.99 4.69
N LEU A 266 -0.48 13.55 5.88
CA LEU A 266 0.81 13.70 6.56
C LEU A 266 0.88 12.75 7.76
N PRO A 267 2.06 12.20 8.08
CA PRO A 267 2.26 11.39 9.27
C PRO A 267 1.98 12.20 10.54
N ARG A 268 1.50 11.55 11.58
CA ARG A 268 1.23 12.16 12.89
C ARG A 268 2.51 12.53 13.62
N ASP A 269 3.57 11.75 13.39
CA ASP A 269 4.91 11.93 13.95
C ASP A 269 5.96 11.34 12.98
N ASP A 270 7.24 11.55 13.30
CA ASP A 270 8.39 11.11 12.49
C ASP A 270 9.25 10.04 13.19
N ARG A 271 8.72 9.38 14.21
CA ARG A 271 9.47 8.40 15.03
C ARG A 271 9.74 7.06 14.34
N ALA A 272 9.02 6.73 13.29
CA ALA A 272 9.11 5.41 12.65
C ALA A 272 10.53 5.09 12.12
N PRO A 273 11.27 6.02 11.45
CA PRO A 273 12.62 5.74 10.97
C PRO A 273 13.59 5.35 12.08
N GLU A 274 13.57 6.08 13.21
CA GLU A 274 14.43 5.81 14.35
C GLU A 274 14.05 4.50 15.05
N LEU A 275 12.74 4.33 15.34
CA LEU A 275 12.23 3.18 16.08
C LEU A 275 12.47 1.83 15.35
N LEU A 276 12.43 1.85 14.02
CA LEU A 276 12.61 0.65 13.18
C LEU A 276 13.94 0.62 12.43
N GLY A 277 14.82 1.60 12.64
CA GLY A 277 16.16 1.64 12.06
C GLY A 277 16.17 1.79 10.53
N VAL A 278 15.18 2.44 9.92
CA VAL A 278 15.04 2.55 8.48
C VAL A 278 15.61 3.86 7.96
N ARG A 279 16.47 3.78 6.94
CA ARG A 279 16.97 4.96 6.21
C ARG A 279 16.11 5.23 4.99
N LEU A 280 15.64 6.47 4.87
CA LEU A 280 14.69 6.86 3.83
C LEU A 280 15.40 7.35 2.56
N HIS A 281 14.83 6.98 1.41
CA HIS A 281 15.21 7.50 0.12
C HIS A 281 14.48 8.80 -0.20
N SER A 282 15.14 9.72 -0.92
CA SER A 282 14.49 10.93 -1.43
C SER A 282 13.45 10.59 -2.49
N PHE A 283 12.48 11.49 -2.70
CA PHE A 283 11.44 11.35 -3.72
C PHE A 283 12.02 11.11 -5.11
N ASP A 284 13.03 11.89 -5.50
CA ASP A 284 13.66 11.76 -6.82
C ASP A 284 14.26 10.36 -7.01
N ARG A 285 15.00 9.86 -6.03
CA ARG A 285 15.57 8.51 -6.09
C ARG A 285 14.51 7.41 -6.14
N ALA A 286 13.38 7.62 -5.46
CA ALA A 286 12.26 6.70 -5.50
C ALA A 286 11.65 6.65 -6.91
N VAL A 287 11.36 7.82 -7.50
CA VAL A 287 10.80 7.92 -8.86
C VAL A 287 11.75 7.38 -9.91
N GLU A 288 13.03 7.75 -9.87
CA GLU A 288 14.05 7.25 -10.82
C GLU A 288 14.17 5.71 -10.78
N ALA A 289 14.19 5.13 -9.57
CA ALA A 289 14.26 3.68 -9.43
C ALA A 289 12.98 3.01 -9.96
N ALA A 290 11.81 3.56 -9.64
CA ALA A 290 10.53 3.03 -10.09
C ALA A 290 10.35 3.14 -11.61
N LEU A 291 10.76 4.26 -12.24
CA LEU A 291 10.70 4.43 -13.70
C LEU A 291 11.65 3.46 -14.40
N ARG A 292 12.88 3.29 -13.88
CA ARG A 292 13.86 2.33 -14.45
C ARG A 292 13.36 0.89 -14.37
N GLU A 293 12.78 0.50 -13.24
CA GLU A 293 12.19 -0.84 -13.06
C GLU A 293 11.00 -1.03 -14.02
N TRP A 294 10.14 -0.03 -14.15
CA TRP A 294 9.01 -0.08 -15.07
C TRP A 294 9.46 -0.24 -16.52
N GLU A 295 10.42 0.57 -16.97
CA GLU A 295 10.92 0.56 -18.34
C GLU A 295 11.62 -0.76 -18.72
N ALA A 296 12.15 -1.51 -17.74
CA ALA A 296 12.68 -2.83 -17.99
C ALA A 296 11.62 -3.86 -18.39
N GLY A 297 10.35 -3.64 -17.98
CA GLY A 297 9.22 -4.52 -18.30
C GLY A 297 8.25 -3.96 -19.35
N GLU A 298 8.13 -2.66 -19.45
CA GLU A 298 7.16 -1.99 -20.33
C GLU A 298 7.70 -0.61 -20.79
N SER A 299 7.71 -0.36 -22.09
CA SER A 299 8.15 0.94 -22.62
C SER A 299 7.14 2.05 -22.28
N LEU A 300 7.62 3.17 -21.74
CA LEU A 300 6.84 4.39 -21.57
C LEU A 300 6.77 5.17 -22.91
N ARG A 301 5.56 5.57 -23.30
CA ARG A 301 5.31 6.22 -24.61
C ARG A 301 5.66 7.71 -24.67
N ALA A 302 6.04 8.32 -23.55
CA ALA A 302 6.21 9.76 -23.42
C ALA A 302 7.61 10.28 -23.76
N ARG A 303 8.47 9.46 -24.33
CA ARG A 303 9.80 9.86 -24.81
C ARG A 303 9.76 10.36 -26.22
#